data_30bee48155157008afde05a3ebbe94b0
#
_entry.id   30bee48155157008afde05a3ebbe94b0
#
_cell.length_a   1.000
_cell.length_b   1.000
_cell.length_c   1.000
_cell.angle_alpha   90.00
_cell.angle_beta   90.00
_cell.angle_gamma   90.00
#
_symmetry.space_group_name_H-M   'P 1'
#
loop_
_entity.id
_entity.type
_entity.pdbx_description
1 polymer ?
#
loop_
_entity_poly.entity_id
_entity_poly.type
_entity_poly.pdbx_seq_one_letter_code
_entity_poly.pdbx_strand_id
1 'polypeptide(L)'
;IVQDDSDPNLIYLGTNLGVYRSLDRGASWAPLGAPKVGPPAKGKRGRASRARGRNAGRSDDMVKRAQEALNAAGFNVGTPDGNAGTRTVNALRNFQAQKGIDVTGVLDDATLTALGLAGGVQTSTAAGKLPQPTLFLTDAVNTLAPTHDERNGRAGMFAATNAGLYRSYDPTQGWERIPYSGGLDARTLCVSASPQNPQTIWVGTAISGVLVSHDGGATWSQVEGIPATAPISAIEQDQNRPGYIYIGTKQTFYYSHDGGERWTRRGGNLPYGDYASILINPQNGDEIFVGSAYENGGGLYRSVDAGVTWLRVDPQDARLPSQRIWSLAFDPRSSNRLFVGSHSAGIYIAERGVGAAFSGGN
;
A
#
# COMPACT_ATOMS: atom_id res chain seq x y z
N ILE A 1 4.73 7.33 -3.88
CA ILE A 1 5.05 8.69 -3.37
C ILE A 1 3.79 9.51 -3.45
N VAL A 2 3.48 10.25 -2.40
CA VAL A 2 2.38 11.21 -2.36
C VAL A 2 2.91 12.56 -1.89
N GLN A 3 2.64 13.62 -2.64
CA GLN A 3 2.90 14.99 -2.24
C GLN A 3 1.63 15.57 -1.62
N ASP A 4 1.77 16.41 -0.60
CA ASP A 4 0.64 17.10 0.01
C ASP A 4 0.20 18.27 -0.90
N ASP A 5 -1.09 18.36 -1.17
CA ASP A 5 -1.65 19.37 -2.09
C ASP A 5 -1.56 20.80 -1.50
N SER A 6 -1.56 20.91 -0.18
CA SER A 6 -1.52 22.20 0.53
C SER A 6 -0.11 22.68 0.86
N ASP A 7 0.86 21.74 1.00
CA ASP A 7 2.27 22.05 1.25
C ASP A 7 3.19 21.28 0.29
N PRO A 8 3.67 21.90 -0.79
CA PRO A 8 4.54 21.24 -1.77
C PRO A 8 5.91 20.82 -1.23
N ASN A 9 6.29 21.20 0.00
CA ASN A 9 7.49 20.72 0.65
C ASN A 9 7.27 19.38 1.34
N LEU A 10 6.01 19.05 1.62
CA LEU A 10 5.60 17.84 2.34
C LEU A 10 5.38 16.70 1.36
N ILE A 11 6.23 15.68 1.46
CA ILE A 11 6.17 14.49 0.62
C ILE A 11 6.19 13.24 1.50
N TYR A 12 5.37 12.27 1.16
CA TYR A 12 5.33 10.95 1.80
C TYR A 12 5.84 9.87 0.85
N LEU A 13 6.64 8.96 1.37
CA LEU A 13 7.24 7.85 0.63
C LEU A 13 6.91 6.53 1.35
N GLY A 14 6.21 5.64 0.65
CA GLY A 14 6.07 4.25 1.07
C GLY A 14 7.32 3.45 0.74
N THR A 15 7.81 2.69 1.70
CA THR A 15 9.01 1.87 1.57
C THR A 15 8.77 0.46 2.14
N ASN A 16 9.74 -0.42 1.98
CA ASN A 16 9.73 -1.73 2.64
C ASN A 16 9.93 -1.67 4.18
N LEU A 17 10.16 -0.47 4.73
CA LEU A 17 10.34 -0.23 6.16
C LEU A 17 9.23 0.67 6.74
N GLY A 18 8.12 0.85 6.02
CA GLY A 18 7.02 1.72 6.39
C GLY A 18 6.99 3.03 5.62
N VAL A 19 6.38 4.06 6.21
CA VAL A 19 6.21 5.38 5.58
C VAL A 19 7.28 6.35 6.07
N TYR A 20 7.88 7.07 5.14
CA TYR A 20 8.82 8.17 5.38
C TYR A 20 8.20 9.49 4.97
N ARG A 21 8.63 10.57 5.60
CA ARG A 21 8.21 11.93 5.31
C ARG A 21 9.41 12.83 5.03
N SER A 22 9.28 13.67 4.02
CA SER A 22 10.14 14.83 3.78
C SER A 22 9.37 16.12 4.07
N LEU A 23 10.05 17.13 4.60
CA LEU A 23 9.55 18.49 4.81
C LEU A 23 10.29 19.53 3.94
N ASP A 24 11.14 19.06 3.03
CA ASP A 24 12.07 19.85 2.23
C ASP A 24 12.16 19.36 0.78
N ARG A 25 11.01 18.96 0.22
CA ARG A 25 10.86 18.45 -1.16
C ARG A 25 11.73 17.24 -1.50
N GLY A 26 11.96 16.37 -0.52
CA GLY A 26 12.73 15.15 -0.72
C GLY A 26 14.25 15.32 -0.50
N ALA A 27 14.73 16.49 -0.06
CA ALA A 27 16.14 16.69 0.25
C ALA A 27 16.57 15.89 1.48
N SER A 28 15.68 15.74 2.47
CA SER A 28 15.87 14.85 3.61
C SER A 28 14.62 14.04 3.93
N TRP A 29 14.79 12.87 4.56
CA TRP A 29 13.73 11.94 4.88
C TRP A 29 13.79 11.46 6.32
N ALA A 30 12.65 11.41 6.98
CA ALA A 30 12.50 10.87 8.33
C ALA A 30 11.40 9.80 8.34
N PRO A 31 11.61 8.66 9.04
CA PRO A 31 10.55 7.66 9.19
C PRO A 31 9.40 8.25 10.00
N LEU A 32 8.17 7.97 9.60
CA LEU A 32 6.97 8.26 10.37
C LEU A 32 6.75 7.16 11.38
N GLY A 33 6.74 7.54 12.68
CA GLY A 33 6.34 6.63 13.74
C GLY A 33 7.42 5.72 14.31
N ALA A 34 8.68 5.83 13.88
CA ALA A 34 9.77 5.25 14.65
C ALA A 34 10.00 6.09 15.91
N PRO A 35 10.04 5.50 17.12
CA PRO A 35 10.53 6.22 18.28
C PRO A 35 11.92 6.75 17.94
N LYS A 36 12.20 8.03 18.25
CA LYS A 36 13.53 8.62 18.10
C LYS A 36 14.52 7.78 18.91
N VAL A 37 15.18 6.83 18.27
CA VAL A 37 16.38 6.22 18.82
C VAL A 37 17.42 7.33 18.69
N GLY A 38 17.69 8.01 19.80
CA GLY A 38 18.75 9.00 19.86
C GLY A 38 20.06 8.38 19.37
N PRO A 39 20.95 9.14 18.73
CA PRO A 39 22.24 8.62 18.30
C PRO A 39 22.91 7.94 19.50
N PRO A 40 23.57 6.77 19.31
CA PRO A 40 24.25 6.10 20.39
C PRO A 40 25.25 7.09 20.99
N ALA A 41 25.01 7.47 22.24
CA ALA A 41 25.91 8.32 22.99
C ALA A 41 27.28 7.64 22.95
N LYS A 42 28.31 8.33 22.43
CA LYS A 42 29.71 7.89 22.52
C LYS A 42 30.07 7.79 24.00
N GLY A 43 29.73 6.64 24.61
CA GLY A 43 29.90 6.38 26.03
C GLY A 43 31.30 5.90 26.30
N LYS A 44 31.97 6.62 27.19
CA LYS A 44 33.14 6.17 27.93
C LYS A 44 32.86 4.81 28.57
N ARG A 45 33.78 3.87 28.38
CA ARG A 45 33.78 2.58 29.11
C ARG A 45 33.71 2.84 30.62
N GLY A 46 32.54 2.58 31.19
CA GLY A 46 32.27 2.65 32.61
C GLY A 46 31.35 1.52 32.99
N ARG A 47 31.82 0.70 33.93
CA ARG A 47 31.24 -0.42 34.65
C ARG A 47 29.72 -0.53 34.62
N ALA A 48 29.24 -1.71 34.25
CA ALA A 48 27.84 -2.11 34.26
C ALA A 48 27.18 -1.91 35.63
N SER A 49 26.08 -1.16 35.65
CA SER A 49 25.06 -1.31 36.68
C SER A 49 23.68 -1.45 36.01
N ARG A 50 22.97 -2.50 36.42
CA ARG A 50 21.66 -2.92 35.97
C ARG A 50 20.62 -1.83 36.26
N ALA A 51 20.05 -1.26 35.20
CA ALA A 51 18.70 -0.71 35.24
C ALA A 51 18.00 -1.07 33.95
N ARG A 52 17.41 -2.27 33.90
CA ARG A 52 16.44 -2.68 32.87
C ARG A 52 15.16 -1.86 33.05
N GLY A 53 14.82 -1.06 32.07
CA GLY A 53 13.59 -0.27 32.03
C GLY A 53 12.34 -1.14 32.09
N ARG A 54 11.38 -0.75 32.95
CA ARG A 54 10.17 -1.48 33.34
C ARG A 54 9.11 -1.65 32.20
N ASN A 55 9.33 -1.18 30.99
CA ASN A 55 8.35 -1.30 29.91
C ASN A 55 8.64 -2.43 28.88
N ALA A 56 9.90 -2.85 28.71
CA ALA A 56 10.22 -4.00 27.87
C ALA A 56 9.72 -5.32 28.48
N GLY A 57 9.73 -5.44 29.80
CA GLY A 57 9.27 -6.65 30.51
C GLY A 57 7.76 -6.91 30.43
N ARG A 58 6.94 -5.91 30.08
CA ARG A 58 5.48 -6.08 30.00
C ARG A 58 5.01 -6.66 28.67
N SER A 59 5.70 -6.36 27.59
CA SER A 59 5.44 -6.92 26.25
C SER A 59 5.86 -8.39 26.20
N ASP A 60 7.05 -8.70 26.68
CA ASP A 60 7.60 -10.07 26.72
C ASP A 60 6.76 -10.99 27.63
N ASP A 61 6.21 -10.45 28.71
CA ASP A 61 5.34 -11.18 29.65
C ASP A 61 3.96 -11.49 29.01
N MET A 62 3.40 -10.55 28.24
CA MET A 62 2.12 -10.79 27.55
C MET A 62 2.26 -11.84 26.44
N VAL A 63 3.32 -11.79 25.63
CA VAL A 63 3.62 -12.79 24.61
C VAL A 63 3.82 -14.16 25.25
N LYS A 64 4.51 -14.23 26.36
CA LYS A 64 4.73 -15.49 27.10
C LYS A 64 3.42 -16.08 27.61
N ARG A 65 2.55 -15.27 28.22
CA ARG A 65 1.21 -15.69 28.66
C ARG A 65 0.35 -16.16 27.48
N ALA A 66 0.44 -15.51 26.34
CA ALA A 66 -0.25 -15.93 25.13
C ALA A 66 0.28 -17.27 24.60
N GLN A 67 1.59 -17.49 24.64
CA GLN A 67 2.19 -18.78 24.29
C GLN A 67 1.73 -19.90 25.24
N GLU A 68 1.63 -19.64 26.54
CA GLU A 68 1.08 -20.58 27.53
C GLU A 68 -0.40 -20.90 27.23
N ALA A 69 -1.21 -19.90 26.92
CA ALA A 69 -2.62 -20.08 26.58
C ALA A 69 -2.82 -20.82 25.27
N LEU A 70 -1.98 -20.55 24.25
CA LEU A 70 -2.01 -21.29 22.96
C LEU A 70 -1.65 -22.76 23.17
N ASN A 71 -0.61 -23.07 23.95
CA ASN A 71 -0.24 -24.44 24.28
C ASN A 71 -1.38 -25.16 25.03
N ALA A 72 -2.02 -24.47 26.01
CA ALA A 72 -3.17 -25.02 26.73
C ALA A 72 -4.39 -25.26 25.82
N ALA A 73 -4.54 -24.45 24.75
CA ALA A 73 -5.58 -24.61 23.74
C ALA A 73 -5.22 -25.63 22.65
N GLY A 74 -4.08 -26.33 22.76
CA GLY A 74 -3.64 -27.36 21.81
C GLY A 74 -2.83 -26.86 20.61
N PHE A 75 -2.47 -25.58 20.58
CA PHE A 75 -1.65 -24.98 19.53
C PHE A 75 -0.18 -24.94 19.99
N ASN A 76 0.62 -25.89 19.55
CA ASN A 76 1.99 -26.04 19.99
C ASN A 76 2.91 -24.90 19.50
N VAL A 77 3.30 -24.00 20.42
CA VAL A 77 4.28 -22.93 20.16
C VAL A 77 5.70 -23.25 20.66
N GLY A 78 5.88 -24.41 21.29
CA GLY A 78 7.12 -24.78 21.99
C GLY A 78 7.14 -24.21 23.40
N THR A 79 8.36 -24.03 23.97
CA THR A 79 8.54 -23.45 25.30
C THR A 79 8.20 -21.97 25.28
N PRO A 80 7.30 -21.47 26.17
CA PRO A 80 6.97 -20.06 26.26
C PRO A 80 8.20 -19.22 26.63
N ASP A 81 8.71 -18.46 25.68
CA ASP A 81 9.96 -17.67 25.81
C ASP A 81 9.72 -16.15 25.76
N GLY A 82 8.47 -15.72 25.51
CA GLY A 82 8.11 -14.32 25.37
C GLY A 82 8.46 -13.73 23.99
N ASN A 83 8.94 -14.53 23.03
CA ASN A 83 9.24 -14.07 21.67
C ASN A 83 8.18 -14.54 20.69
N ALA A 84 7.60 -13.63 19.93
CA ALA A 84 6.64 -13.94 18.88
C ALA A 84 7.37 -14.45 17.59
N GLY A 85 8.08 -15.57 17.71
CA GLY A 85 8.75 -16.21 16.58
C GLY A 85 7.76 -16.89 15.62
N THR A 86 8.27 -17.44 14.52
CA THR A 86 7.48 -18.06 13.44
C THR A 86 6.48 -19.12 13.95
N ARG A 87 6.87 -19.92 14.96
CA ARG A 87 5.97 -20.93 15.56
C ARG A 87 4.79 -20.28 16.28
N THR A 88 5.04 -19.21 17.06
CA THR A 88 4.01 -18.46 17.77
C THR A 88 3.05 -17.79 16.79
N VAL A 89 3.57 -17.16 15.74
CA VAL A 89 2.76 -16.54 14.68
C VAL A 89 1.85 -17.55 13.96
N ASN A 90 2.38 -18.72 13.61
CA ASN A 90 1.59 -19.77 12.97
C ASN A 90 0.54 -20.37 13.92
N ALA A 91 0.86 -20.55 15.19
CA ALA A 91 -0.09 -21.02 16.20
C ALA A 91 -1.21 -20.01 16.42
N LEU A 92 -0.88 -18.70 16.46
CA LEU A 92 -1.87 -17.62 16.52
C LEU A 92 -2.83 -17.66 15.33
N ARG A 93 -2.33 -17.78 14.11
CA ARG A 93 -3.16 -17.88 12.90
C ARG A 93 -4.10 -19.07 12.95
N ASN A 94 -3.60 -20.23 13.35
CA ASN A 94 -4.42 -21.43 13.47
C ASN A 94 -5.50 -21.29 14.55
N PHE A 95 -5.14 -20.69 15.68
CA PHE A 95 -6.09 -20.39 16.77
C PHE A 95 -7.16 -19.40 16.32
N GLN A 96 -6.76 -18.30 15.67
CA GLN A 96 -7.66 -17.28 15.13
C GLN A 96 -8.65 -17.89 14.13
N ALA A 97 -8.16 -18.70 13.19
CA ALA A 97 -8.99 -19.41 12.23
C ALA A 97 -9.99 -20.35 12.93
N GLN A 98 -9.56 -21.11 13.96
CA GLN A 98 -10.44 -22.02 14.69
C GLN A 98 -11.52 -21.26 15.51
N LYS A 99 -11.20 -20.06 16.00
CA LYS A 99 -12.12 -19.22 16.75
C LYS A 99 -13.02 -18.34 15.88
N GLY A 100 -12.83 -18.36 14.55
CA GLY A 100 -13.63 -17.54 13.63
C GLY A 100 -13.37 -16.03 13.78
N ILE A 101 -12.17 -15.65 14.25
CA ILE A 101 -11.73 -14.27 14.33
C ILE A 101 -10.67 -14.00 13.24
N ASP A 102 -10.38 -12.74 12.98
CA ASP A 102 -9.42 -12.32 11.95
C ASP A 102 -8.08 -13.02 12.11
N VAL A 103 -7.60 -13.67 11.02
CA VAL A 103 -6.37 -14.47 11.00
C VAL A 103 -5.15 -13.57 10.77
N THR A 104 -4.84 -12.76 11.76
CA THR A 104 -3.77 -11.74 11.70
C THR A 104 -2.38 -12.32 12.02
N GLY A 105 -2.33 -13.35 12.86
CA GLY A 105 -1.08 -13.91 13.40
C GLY A 105 -0.42 -13.02 14.46
N VAL A 106 -1.14 -12.01 14.96
CA VAL A 106 -0.69 -11.12 16.04
C VAL A 106 -1.62 -11.21 17.26
N LEU A 107 -1.13 -10.75 18.40
CA LEU A 107 -1.91 -10.67 19.64
C LEU A 107 -2.71 -9.36 19.67
N ASP A 108 -3.75 -9.28 18.85
CA ASP A 108 -4.74 -8.21 18.88
C ASP A 108 -5.77 -8.41 20.01
N ASP A 109 -6.60 -7.39 20.27
CA ASP A 109 -7.58 -7.42 21.35
C ASP A 109 -8.61 -8.57 21.19
N ALA A 110 -9.00 -8.90 19.96
CA ALA A 110 -9.88 -10.03 19.68
C ALA A 110 -9.21 -11.36 20.05
N THR A 111 -7.95 -11.52 19.71
CA THR A 111 -7.14 -12.70 20.05
C THR A 111 -6.89 -12.81 21.54
N LEU A 112 -6.56 -11.69 22.20
CA LEU A 112 -6.38 -11.67 23.66
C LEU A 112 -7.68 -12.02 24.41
N THR A 113 -8.82 -11.53 23.91
CA THR A 113 -10.15 -11.87 24.45
C THR A 113 -10.45 -13.37 24.25
N ALA A 114 -10.21 -13.89 23.06
CA ALA A 114 -10.44 -15.30 22.73
C ALA A 114 -9.51 -16.26 23.50
N LEU A 115 -8.30 -15.81 23.87
CA LEU A 115 -7.35 -16.52 24.73
C LEU A 115 -7.67 -16.41 26.21
N GLY A 116 -8.67 -15.59 26.62
CA GLY A 116 -9.00 -15.35 28.02
C GLY A 116 -7.96 -14.49 28.76
N LEU A 117 -7.16 -13.73 28.04
CA LEU A 117 -6.08 -12.88 28.57
C LEU A 117 -6.48 -11.40 28.68
N ALA A 118 -7.69 -11.04 28.27
CA ALA A 118 -8.27 -9.71 28.41
C ALA A 118 -8.67 -9.45 29.86
N GLY A 119 -7.71 -9.29 30.74
CA GLY A 119 -7.91 -9.02 32.15
C GLY A 119 -7.14 -7.78 32.59
N GLY A 120 -7.83 -6.62 32.64
CA GLY A 120 -7.33 -5.46 33.35
C GLY A 120 -7.30 -4.11 32.64
N VAL A 121 -8.24 -3.83 31.72
CA VAL A 121 -8.55 -2.45 31.35
C VAL A 121 -10.02 -2.19 31.69
N GLN A 122 -10.25 -1.39 32.72
CA GLN A 122 -11.59 -0.92 33.07
C GLN A 122 -12.09 -0.03 31.92
N THR A 123 -13.18 -0.47 31.27
CA THR A 123 -13.96 0.35 30.35
C THR A 123 -14.65 1.46 31.15
N SER A 124 -14.14 2.66 31.12
CA SER A 124 -14.94 3.82 31.48
C SER A 124 -15.85 4.18 30.31
N THR A 125 -17.12 3.92 30.45
CA THR A 125 -18.19 4.40 29.57
C THR A 125 -18.27 5.92 29.67
N ALA A 126 -17.60 6.62 28.77
CA ALA A 126 -17.92 7.98 28.38
C ALA A 126 -18.16 7.97 26.88
N ALA A 127 -19.39 8.22 26.48
CA ALA A 127 -19.78 8.44 25.08
C ALA A 127 -19.01 9.68 24.57
N GLY A 128 -17.95 9.44 23.82
CA GLY A 128 -17.12 10.48 23.23
C GLY A 128 -15.82 9.90 22.72
N LYS A 129 -15.76 9.73 21.38
CA LYS A 129 -14.54 9.50 20.63
C LYS A 129 -13.72 8.26 21.07
N LEU A 130 -13.93 7.15 20.38
CA LEU A 130 -13.04 5.99 20.48
C LEU A 130 -11.59 6.45 20.33
N PRO A 131 -10.67 6.12 21.27
CA PRO A 131 -9.26 6.37 21.09
C PRO A 131 -8.81 5.53 19.89
N GLN A 132 -8.44 6.21 18.80
CA GLN A 132 -7.85 5.57 17.62
C GLN A 132 -6.55 4.90 18.05
N PRO A 133 -6.33 3.62 17.79
CA PRO A 133 -5.04 3.01 18.04
C PRO A 133 -4.00 3.72 17.19
N THR A 134 -2.99 4.30 17.84
CA THR A 134 -1.82 4.86 17.18
C THR A 134 -0.97 3.71 16.64
N LEU A 135 -1.35 3.23 15.47
CA LEU A 135 -0.60 2.20 14.77
C LEU A 135 0.37 2.88 13.81
N PHE A 136 1.66 2.67 14.01
CA PHE A 136 2.67 3.09 13.05
C PHE A 136 2.96 1.96 12.07
N LEU A 137 2.99 2.27 10.77
CA LEU A 137 3.28 1.28 9.75
C LEU A 137 4.77 0.94 9.75
N THR A 138 5.07 -0.31 10.06
CA THR A 138 6.41 -0.91 9.97
C THR A 138 6.50 -1.94 8.85
N ASP A 139 5.37 -2.28 8.24
CA ASP A 139 5.30 -3.23 7.12
C ASP A 139 5.70 -2.55 5.80
N ALA A 140 6.07 -3.37 4.83
CA ALA A 140 6.31 -2.90 3.48
C ALA A 140 5.05 -2.25 2.89
N VAL A 141 5.17 -0.99 2.52
CA VAL A 141 4.12 -0.21 1.87
C VAL A 141 4.28 -0.35 0.36
N ASN A 142 3.29 -0.98 -0.26
CA ASN A 142 3.27 -1.23 -1.70
C ASN A 142 2.81 0.02 -2.48
N THR A 143 1.76 0.70 -1.97
CA THR A 143 1.22 1.91 -2.60
C THR A 143 0.73 2.88 -1.53
N LEU A 144 0.93 4.18 -1.77
CA LEU A 144 0.24 5.27 -1.08
C LEU A 144 -0.71 5.93 -2.07
N ALA A 145 -1.93 6.22 -1.65
CA ALA A 145 -2.91 6.96 -2.44
C ALA A 145 -3.55 8.08 -1.62
N PRO A 146 -3.71 9.29 -2.19
CA PRO A 146 -4.39 10.38 -1.51
C PRO A 146 -5.88 10.07 -1.33
N THR A 147 -6.47 10.65 -0.29
CA THR A 147 -7.90 10.67 -0.03
C THR A 147 -8.26 11.90 0.80
N HIS A 148 -9.52 12.09 1.11
CA HIS A 148 -9.98 13.11 2.04
C HIS A 148 -11.16 12.62 2.89
N ASP A 149 -11.35 13.23 4.04
CA ASP A 149 -12.52 12.97 4.89
C ASP A 149 -13.73 13.74 4.31
N GLU A 150 -14.72 13.00 3.86
CA GLU A 150 -15.93 13.54 3.24
C GLU A 150 -16.67 14.57 4.14
N ARG A 151 -16.59 14.41 5.46
CA ARG A 151 -17.32 15.24 6.44
C ARG A 151 -16.73 16.64 6.60
N ASN A 152 -15.43 16.79 6.38
CA ASN A 152 -14.72 18.04 6.69
C ASN A 152 -13.65 18.42 5.65
N GLY A 153 -13.51 17.62 4.58
CA GLY A 153 -12.54 17.85 3.51
C GLY A 153 -11.07 17.66 3.93
N ARG A 154 -10.81 17.15 5.14
CA ARG A 154 -9.43 16.96 5.62
C ARG A 154 -8.70 15.97 4.72
N ALA A 155 -7.55 16.39 4.19
CA ALA A 155 -6.69 15.53 3.42
C ALA A 155 -6.22 14.32 4.24
N GLY A 156 -6.06 13.20 3.57
CA GLY A 156 -5.61 11.94 4.13
C GLY A 156 -4.97 11.07 3.08
N MET A 157 -4.59 9.87 3.47
CA MET A 157 -4.05 8.90 2.54
C MET A 157 -4.35 7.47 2.97
N PHE A 158 -4.39 6.60 1.97
CA PHE A 158 -4.36 5.16 2.16
C PHE A 158 -2.93 4.64 2.00
N ALA A 159 -2.64 3.56 2.72
CA ALA A 159 -1.43 2.76 2.55
C ALA A 159 -1.82 1.30 2.30
N ALA A 160 -1.51 0.81 1.12
CA ALA A 160 -1.61 -0.60 0.76
C ALA A 160 -0.34 -1.32 1.23
N THR A 161 -0.49 -2.36 2.04
CA THR A 161 0.62 -3.11 2.62
C THR A 161 0.44 -4.62 2.49
N ASN A 162 1.50 -5.38 2.74
CA ASN A 162 1.39 -6.84 2.79
C ASN A 162 0.55 -7.35 4.00
N ALA A 163 0.28 -6.49 4.98
CA ALA A 163 -0.54 -6.82 6.15
C ALA A 163 -1.99 -6.30 6.05
N GLY A 164 -2.31 -5.48 5.06
CA GLY A 164 -3.65 -4.94 4.83
C GLY A 164 -3.66 -3.54 4.26
N LEU A 165 -4.86 -2.97 4.23
CA LEU A 165 -5.12 -1.57 3.90
C LEU A 165 -5.17 -0.74 5.18
N TYR A 166 -4.53 0.40 5.15
CA TYR A 166 -4.56 1.38 6.24
C TYR A 166 -4.94 2.75 5.71
N ARG A 167 -5.58 3.55 6.57
CA ARG A 167 -5.94 4.95 6.30
C ARG A 167 -5.41 5.86 7.39
N SER A 168 -5.00 7.06 7.02
CA SER A 168 -4.67 8.12 7.97
C SER A 168 -5.08 9.47 7.43
N TYR A 169 -5.65 10.30 8.30
CA TYR A 169 -5.86 11.72 8.05
C TYR A 169 -4.79 12.60 8.72
N ASP A 170 -3.89 11.99 9.47
CA ASP A 170 -2.68 12.59 10.02
C ASP A 170 -1.65 11.48 10.27
N PRO A 171 -0.78 11.20 9.31
CA PRO A 171 0.20 10.11 9.44
C PRO A 171 1.16 10.26 10.63
N THR A 172 1.25 11.47 11.22
CA THR A 172 2.05 11.70 12.42
C THR A 172 1.37 11.19 13.69
N GLN A 173 0.05 11.02 13.66
CA GLN A 173 -0.76 10.51 14.78
C GLN A 173 -1.05 9.01 14.66
N GLY A 174 -0.75 8.41 13.51
CA GLY A 174 -0.89 6.99 13.28
C GLY A 174 -1.87 6.64 12.16
N TRP A 175 -2.15 5.34 12.03
CA TRP A 175 -2.92 4.75 10.95
C TRP A 175 -4.03 3.88 11.51
N GLU A 176 -5.19 3.94 10.87
CA GLU A 176 -6.33 3.07 11.10
C GLU A 176 -6.26 1.92 10.11
N ARG A 177 -6.38 0.67 10.59
CA ARG A 177 -6.51 -0.49 9.72
C ARG A 177 -7.93 -0.59 9.20
N ILE A 178 -8.09 -0.81 7.89
CA ILE A 178 -9.38 -1.07 7.25
C ILE A 178 -9.49 -2.57 6.99
N PRO A 179 -10.35 -3.28 7.71
CA PRO A 179 -10.47 -4.72 7.59
C PRO A 179 -11.21 -5.11 6.30
N TYR A 180 -10.85 -6.24 5.73
CA TYR A 180 -11.67 -6.93 4.73
C TYR A 180 -12.51 -8.01 5.41
N SER A 181 -13.73 -8.19 4.93
CA SER A 181 -14.65 -9.23 5.41
C SER A 181 -14.55 -10.50 4.56
N GLY A 182 -15.08 -11.63 5.07
CA GLY A 182 -15.32 -12.82 4.27
C GLY A 182 -14.10 -13.66 3.86
N GLY A 183 -12.97 -13.57 4.60
CA GLY A 183 -11.78 -14.39 4.32
C GLY A 183 -10.99 -13.94 3.09
N LEU A 184 -11.17 -12.70 2.66
CA LEU A 184 -10.42 -12.10 1.57
C LEU A 184 -8.95 -11.90 1.94
N ASP A 185 -8.06 -11.97 0.94
CA ASP A 185 -6.61 -11.79 1.14
C ASP A 185 -6.29 -10.38 1.64
N ALA A 186 -5.67 -10.29 2.80
CA ALA A 186 -5.26 -9.02 3.38
C ALA A 186 -4.08 -8.35 2.64
N ARG A 187 -3.31 -9.10 1.83
CA ARG A 187 -2.17 -8.54 1.10
C ARG A 187 -2.63 -7.60 0.01
N THR A 188 -2.59 -6.31 0.34
CA THR A 188 -3.00 -5.23 -0.56
C THR A 188 -1.79 -4.74 -1.35
N LEU A 189 -1.83 -4.88 -2.67
CA LEU A 189 -0.74 -4.50 -3.55
C LEU A 189 -0.87 -3.06 -4.04
N CYS A 190 -2.09 -2.63 -4.34
CA CYS A 190 -2.38 -1.27 -4.75
C CYS A 190 -3.74 -0.80 -4.22
N VAL A 191 -3.90 0.52 -4.16
CA VAL A 191 -5.13 1.18 -3.73
C VAL A 191 -5.33 2.45 -4.55
N SER A 192 -6.58 2.72 -4.91
CA SER A 192 -7.02 3.96 -5.54
C SER A 192 -8.33 4.41 -4.90
N ALA A 193 -8.39 5.65 -4.45
CA ALA A 193 -9.63 6.26 -3.96
C ALA A 193 -10.24 7.11 -5.09
N SER A 194 -11.56 7.11 -5.18
CA SER A 194 -12.24 7.96 -6.14
C SER A 194 -12.04 9.43 -5.78
N PRO A 195 -11.54 10.26 -6.71
CA PRO A 195 -11.37 11.69 -6.45
C PRO A 195 -12.72 12.43 -6.30
N GLN A 196 -13.81 11.89 -6.85
CA GLN A 196 -15.15 12.47 -6.77
C GLN A 196 -15.95 11.93 -5.58
N ASN A 197 -15.65 10.72 -5.12
CA ASN A 197 -16.32 10.07 -4.00
C ASN A 197 -15.33 9.29 -3.14
N PRO A 198 -14.84 9.86 -2.03
CA PRO A 198 -13.85 9.22 -1.16
C PRO A 198 -14.37 7.96 -0.44
N GLN A 199 -15.69 7.72 -0.47
CA GLN A 199 -16.29 6.47 0.03
C GLN A 199 -16.05 5.30 -0.94
N THR A 200 -15.77 5.59 -2.22
CA THR A 200 -15.46 4.55 -3.22
C THR A 200 -13.97 4.28 -3.25
N ILE A 201 -13.57 3.10 -2.80
CA ILE A 201 -12.18 2.67 -2.66
C ILE A 201 -11.99 1.39 -3.47
N TRP A 202 -11.00 1.39 -4.33
CA TRP A 202 -10.59 0.22 -5.10
C TRP A 202 -9.27 -0.31 -4.58
N VAL A 203 -9.17 -1.61 -4.36
CA VAL A 203 -7.92 -2.25 -3.94
C VAL A 203 -7.60 -3.46 -4.79
N GLY A 204 -6.33 -3.60 -5.11
CA GLY A 204 -5.79 -4.78 -5.76
C GLY A 204 -5.09 -5.66 -4.75
N THR A 205 -5.42 -6.94 -4.76
CA THR A 205 -4.86 -7.93 -3.83
C THR A 205 -3.93 -8.92 -4.53
N ALA A 206 -3.21 -9.70 -3.74
CA ALA A 206 -2.31 -10.72 -4.28
C ALA A 206 -3.04 -11.95 -4.83
N ILE A 207 -4.16 -12.36 -4.22
CA ILE A 207 -4.89 -13.60 -4.58
C ILE A 207 -6.42 -13.50 -4.53
N SER A 208 -6.98 -12.35 -4.13
CA SER A 208 -8.44 -12.11 -4.15
C SER A 208 -8.87 -11.17 -5.27
N GLY A 209 -7.99 -10.88 -6.23
CA GLY A 209 -8.29 -9.99 -7.36
C GLY A 209 -8.50 -8.55 -6.92
N VAL A 210 -9.50 -7.90 -7.51
CA VAL A 210 -9.88 -6.53 -7.21
C VAL A 210 -11.06 -6.53 -6.24
N LEU A 211 -10.96 -5.71 -5.20
CA LEU A 211 -12.05 -5.44 -4.27
C LEU A 211 -12.48 -3.98 -4.39
N VAL A 212 -13.76 -3.72 -4.22
CA VAL A 212 -14.32 -2.38 -4.16
C VAL A 212 -15.16 -2.20 -2.92
N SER A 213 -15.04 -1.04 -2.30
CA SER A 213 -15.93 -0.54 -1.26
C SER A 213 -16.62 0.73 -1.76
N HIS A 214 -17.88 0.93 -1.40
CA HIS A 214 -18.64 2.15 -1.67
C HIS A 214 -19.06 2.89 -0.40
N ASP A 215 -18.56 2.44 0.76
CA ASP A 215 -18.91 2.93 2.10
C ASP A 215 -17.67 3.24 2.96
N GLY A 216 -16.59 3.67 2.32
CA GLY A 216 -15.36 4.07 3.00
C GLY A 216 -14.57 2.92 3.63
N GLY A 217 -14.79 1.69 3.16
CA GLY A 217 -14.10 0.49 3.62
C GLY A 217 -14.84 -0.29 4.71
N ALA A 218 -16.12 0.04 4.99
CA ALA A 218 -16.91 -0.71 5.97
C ALA A 218 -17.34 -2.07 5.41
N THR A 219 -17.68 -2.12 4.11
CA THR A 219 -17.98 -3.38 3.40
C THR A 219 -17.20 -3.46 2.08
N TRP A 220 -16.94 -4.69 1.63
CA TRP A 220 -16.15 -4.97 0.44
C TRP A 220 -16.83 -5.99 -0.45
N SER A 221 -16.80 -5.74 -1.76
CA SER A 221 -17.25 -6.67 -2.79
C SER A 221 -16.09 -7.02 -3.70
N GLN A 222 -16.00 -8.28 -4.12
CA GLN A 222 -15.05 -8.70 -5.14
C GLN A 222 -15.59 -8.32 -6.51
N VAL A 223 -14.73 -7.76 -7.35
CA VAL A 223 -15.09 -7.32 -8.70
C VAL A 223 -15.16 -8.51 -9.65
N GLU A 224 -16.27 -8.66 -10.35
CA GLU A 224 -16.46 -9.67 -11.38
C GLU A 224 -15.79 -9.25 -12.71
N GLY A 225 -15.48 -10.22 -13.56
CA GLY A 225 -14.89 -9.97 -14.89
C GLY A 225 -13.38 -9.80 -14.92
N ILE A 226 -12.72 -9.71 -13.75
CA ILE A 226 -11.28 -9.71 -13.61
C ILE A 226 -10.85 -10.98 -12.85
N PRO A 227 -9.95 -11.81 -13.41
CA PRO A 227 -9.54 -13.05 -12.75
C PRO A 227 -8.91 -12.80 -11.38
N ALA A 228 -9.48 -13.37 -10.33
CA ALA A 228 -8.98 -13.25 -8.97
C ALA A 228 -7.59 -13.85 -8.76
N THR A 229 -7.19 -14.79 -9.62
CA THR A 229 -5.90 -15.49 -9.54
C THR A 229 -4.72 -14.67 -10.08
N ALA A 230 -4.99 -13.55 -10.78
CA ALA A 230 -3.94 -12.67 -11.25
C ALA A 230 -3.67 -11.58 -10.21
N PRO A 231 -2.45 -11.48 -9.64
CA PRO A 231 -2.12 -10.36 -8.76
C PRO A 231 -2.35 -9.03 -9.45
N ILE A 232 -2.98 -8.09 -8.75
CA ILE A 232 -3.30 -6.78 -9.27
C ILE A 232 -2.13 -5.84 -8.97
N SER A 233 -1.44 -5.37 -10.01
CA SER A 233 -0.23 -4.58 -9.87
C SER A 233 -0.49 -3.08 -9.76
N ALA A 234 -1.53 -2.57 -10.43
CA ALA A 234 -1.89 -1.15 -10.43
C ALA A 234 -3.40 -0.95 -10.62
N ILE A 235 -3.93 0.08 -10.00
CA ILE A 235 -5.29 0.60 -10.24
C ILE A 235 -5.20 2.11 -10.37
N GLU A 236 -5.78 2.67 -11.43
CA GLU A 236 -5.84 4.10 -11.66
C GLU A 236 -7.24 4.51 -12.10
N GLN A 237 -7.74 5.63 -11.56
CA GLN A 237 -9.02 6.23 -11.91
C GLN A 237 -8.78 7.55 -12.63
N ASP A 238 -9.54 7.81 -13.70
CA ASP A 238 -9.48 9.09 -14.38
C ASP A 238 -10.15 10.17 -13.51
N GLN A 239 -9.37 11.15 -13.09
CA GLN A 239 -9.83 12.21 -12.21
C GLN A 239 -10.89 13.13 -12.85
N ASN A 240 -10.94 13.19 -14.17
CA ASN A 240 -11.83 14.07 -14.91
C ASN A 240 -13.04 13.35 -15.50
N ARG A 241 -13.00 12.03 -15.59
CA ARG A 241 -14.05 11.18 -16.17
C ARG A 241 -14.50 10.13 -15.17
N PRO A 242 -15.49 10.43 -14.33
CA PRO A 242 -16.03 9.45 -13.38
C PRO A 242 -16.43 8.15 -14.09
N GLY A 243 -16.04 7.03 -13.50
CA GLY A 243 -16.32 5.70 -14.07
C GLY A 243 -15.25 5.16 -15.02
N TYR A 244 -14.24 5.95 -15.41
CA TYR A 244 -13.10 5.44 -16.18
C TYR A 244 -12.03 4.89 -15.22
N ILE A 245 -11.88 3.57 -15.21
CA ILE A 245 -11.01 2.85 -14.28
C ILE A 245 -10.11 1.91 -15.09
N TYR A 246 -8.84 1.90 -14.77
CA TYR A 246 -7.82 1.11 -15.43
C TYR A 246 -7.08 0.22 -14.42
N ILE A 247 -6.86 -1.04 -14.78
CA ILE A 247 -6.25 -2.04 -13.91
C ILE A 247 -5.14 -2.76 -14.65
N GLY A 248 -3.94 -2.69 -14.08
CA GLY A 248 -2.79 -3.50 -14.46
C GLY A 248 -2.71 -4.75 -13.62
N THR A 249 -2.52 -5.89 -14.26
CA THR A 249 -2.25 -7.17 -13.59
C THR A 249 -0.87 -7.68 -14.01
N LYS A 250 -0.40 -8.75 -13.38
CA LYS A 250 0.85 -9.41 -13.80
C LYS A 250 0.79 -10.06 -15.19
N GLN A 251 -0.37 -10.03 -15.84
CA GLN A 251 -0.56 -10.69 -17.13
C GLN A 251 -1.10 -9.76 -18.21
N THR A 252 -1.94 -8.79 -17.87
CA THR A 252 -2.64 -7.96 -18.84
C THR A 252 -3.21 -6.70 -18.18
N PHE A 253 -3.91 -5.93 -18.97
CA PHE A 253 -4.56 -4.68 -18.62
C PHE A 253 -6.08 -4.80 -18.80
N TYR A 254 -6.84 -4.19 -17.92
CA TYR A 254 -8.31 -4.08 -17.99
C TYR A 254 -8.73 -2.64 -17.85
N TYR A 255 -9.90 -2.31 -18.39
CA TYR A 255 -10.53 -1.02 -18.18
C TYR A 255 -12.04 -1.15 -18.09
N SER A 256 -12.64 -0.20 -17.38
CA SER A 256 -14.08 0.07 -17.33
C SER A 256 -14.35 1.53 -17.65
N HIS A 257 -15.51 1.82 -18.26
CA HIS A 257 -16.02 3.17 -18.50
C HIS A 257 -17.34 3.43 -17.78
N ASP A 258 -17.82 2.49 -17.01
CA ASP A 258 -19.12 2.49 -16.34
C ASP A 258 -19.02 2.27 -14.82
N GLY A 259 -17.92 2.72 -14.23
CA GLY A 259 -17.73 2.64 -12.78
C GLY A 259 -17.39 1.25 -12.26
N GLY A 260 -16.97 0.34 -13.14
CA GLY A 260 -16.59 -1.02 -12.75
C GLY A 260 -17.71 -2.05 -12.90
N GLU A 261 -18.85 -1.69 -13.51
CA GLU A 261 -19.92 -2.64 -13.78
C GLU A 261 -19.53 -3.66 -14.87
N ARG A 262 -18.76 -3.21 -15.87
CA ARG A 262 -18.24 -4.05 -16.95
C ARG A 262 -16.75 -3.79 -17.17
N TRP A 263 -16.04 -4.88 -17.43
CA TRP A 263 -14.61 -4.83 -17.67
C TRP A 263 -14.27 -5.34 -19.06
N THR A 264 -13.48 -4.58 -19.78
CA THR A 264 -12.93 -4.97 -21.06
C THR A 264 -11.44 -5.23 -20.90
N ARG A 265 -11.00 -6.39 -21.40
CA ARG A 265 -9.58 -6.68 -21.47
C ARG A 265 -8.98 -5.87 -22.61
N ARG A 266 -8.02 -5.05 -22.27
CA ARG A 266 -7.20 -4.29 -23.22
C ARG A 266 -5.81 -4.89 -23.30
N GLY A 267 -5.74 -6.06 -23.90
CA GLY A 267 -4.48 -6.63 -24.28
C GLY A 267 -4.07 -6.22 -25.69
N GLY A 268 -5.03 -5.84 -26.54
CA GLY A 268 -4.82 -5.35 -27.89
C GLY A 268 -3.47 -5.77 -28.48
N ASN A 269 -2.66 -4.79 -28.75
CA ASN A 269 -1.26 -4.94 -29.17
C ASN A 269 -0.25 -4.78 -27.99
N LEU A 270 -0.71 -4.67 -26.72
CA LEU A 270 0.21 -4.79 -25.60
C LEU A 270 0.76 -6.23 -25.51
N PRO A 271 2.05 -6.41 -25.28
CA PRO A 271 2.61 -7.73 -25.05
C PRO A 271 2.09 -8.32 -23.72
N TYR A 272 2.27 -9.61 -23.55
CA TYR A 272 2.08 -10.26 -22.28
C TYR A 272 3.05 -9.66 -21.25
N GLY A 273 2.59 -9.27 -20.06
CA GLY A 273 3.46 -8.60 -19.11
C GLY A 273 2.82 -8.20 -17.78
N ASP A 274 3.66 -7.76 -16.84
CA ASP A 274 3.29 -7.19 -15.56
C ASP A 274 3.16 -5.66 -15.71
N TYR A 275 1.95 -5.15 -15.69
CA TYR A 275 1.66 -3.72 -15.83
C TYR A 275 1.63 -3.07 -14.44
N ALA A 276 2.82 -2.73 -13.94
CA ALA A 276 3.04 -2.28 -12.57
C ALA A 276 2.69 -0.80 -12.34
N SER A 277 2.58 0.00 -13.39
CA SER A 277 2.26 1.43 -13.28
C SER A 277 1.36 1.88 -14.41
N ILE A 278 0.35 2.67 -14.07
CA ILE A 278 -0.58 3.32 -15.00
C ILE A 278 -0.56 4.81 -14.69
N LEU A 279 -0.53 5.64 -15.71
CA LEU A 279 -0.53 7.09 -15.56
C LEU A 279 -1.43 7.71 -16.64
N ILE A 280 -2.49 8.38 -16.22
CA ILE A 280 -3.43 9.06 -17.10
C ILE A 280 -3.03 10.53 -17.20
N ASN A 281 -3.01 11.09 -18.40
CA ASN A 281 -2.74 12.51 -18.57
C ASN A 281 -3.92 13.34 -18.00
N PRO A 282 -3.69 14.18 -16.97
CA PRO A 282 -4.77 14.95 -16.35
C PRO A 282 -5.39 16.01 -17.27
N GLN A 283 -4.73 16.36 -18.36
CA GLN A 283 -5.22 17.32 -19.38
C GLN A 283 -5.92 16.63 -20.56
N ASN A 284 -5.67 15.33 -20.74
CA ASN A 284 -6.25 14.53 -21.83
C ASN A 284 -6.37 13.07 -21.37
N GLY A 285 -7.51 12.67 -20.86
CA GLY A 285 -7.74 11.31 -20.37
C GLY A 285 -7.63 10.20 -21.42
N ASP A 286 -7.63 10.53 -22.72
CA ASP A 286 -7.37 9.53 -23.78
C ASP A 286 -5.89 9.17 -23.87
N GLU A 287 -5.02 10.00 -23.33
CA GLU A 287 -3.60 9.73 -23.26
C GLU A 287 -3.23 9.01 -21.98
N ILE A 288 -2.79 7.78 -22.10
CA ILE A 288 -2.44 6.91 -20.98
C ILE A 288 -1.03 6.34 -21.22
N PHE A 289 -0.27 6.27 -20.17
CA PHE A 289 1.02 5.59 -20.15
C PHE A 289 0.97 4.37 -19.24
N VAL A 290 1.58 3.27 -19.64
CA VAL A 290 1.74 2.09 -18.79
C VAL A 290 3.20 1.63 -18.79
N GLY A 291 3.68 1.32 -17.59
CA GLY A 291 4.98 0.71 -17.36
C GLY A 291 4.85 -0.79 -17.18
N SER A 292 5.56 -1.56 -18.00
CA SER A 292 5.67 -3.00 -17.84
C SER A 292 6.91 -3.37 -17.06
N ALA A 293 6.73 -4.07 -15.94
CA ALA A 293 7.81 -4.58 -15.11
C ALA A 293 8.27 -5.99 -15.53
N TYR A 294 7.76 -6.51 -16.64
CA TYR A 294 8.04 -7.85 -17.11
C TYR A 294 9.54 -8.04 -17.45
N GLU A 295 10.10 -9.17 -17.00
CA GLU A 295 11.54 -9.39 -17.07
C GLU A 295 12.06 -9.51 -18.52
N ASN A 296 11.29 -10.17 -19.38
CA ASN A 296 11.65 -10.40 -20.79
C ASN A 296 10.76 -9.58 -21.71
N GLY A 297 11.02 -8.29 -21.84
CA GLY A 297 10.26 -7.41 -22.73
C GLY A 297 9.38 -6.39 -22.01
N GLY A 298 9.76 -5.96 -20.81
CA GLY A 298 9.23 -4.75 -20.18
C GLY A 298 9.40 -3.54 -21.08
N GLY A 299 8.84 -2.42 -20.68
CA GLY A 299 8.94 -1.17 -21.45
C GLY A 299 7.88 -0.16 -21.06
N LEU A 300 7.97 0.99 -21.71
CA LEU A 300 7.00 2.07 -21.59
C LEU A 300 6.09 2.07 -22.83
N TYR A 301 4.79 2.02 -22.58
CA TYR A 301 3.78 2.05 -23.63
C TYR A 301 2.86 3.26 -23.45
N ARG A 302 2.39 3.81 -24.55
CA ARG A 302 1.48 4.96 -24.60
C ARG A 302 0.26 4.61 -25.46
N SER A 303 -0.90 4.98 -24.98
CA SER A 303 -2.15 5.04 -25.72
C SER A 303 -2.56 6.51 -25.92
N VAL A 304 -3.30 6.80 -26.98
CA VAL A 304 -3.92 8.10 -27.25
C VAL A 304 -5.42 7.95 -27.57
N ASP A 305 -5.96 6.78 -27.28
CA ASP A 305 -7.34 6.38 -27.54
C ASP A 305 -7.96 5.65 -26.32
N ALA A 306 -7.68 6.14 -25.14
CA ALA A 306 -8.14 5.61 -23.84
C ALA A 306 -7.84 4.11 -23.65
N GLY A 307 -6.68 3.65 -24.14
CA GLY A 307 -6.21 2.28 -23.96
C GLY A 307 -6.69 1.28 -25.01
N VAL A 308 -7.27 1.75 -26.14
CA VAL A 308 -7.70 0.87 -27.24
C VAL A 308 -6.49 0.31 -28.01
N THR A 309 -5.55 1.19 -28.33
CA THR A 309 -4.30 0.81 -28.99
C THR A 309 -3.09 1.38 -28.25
N TRP A 310 -1.97 0.72 -28.42
CA TRP A 310 -0.75 1.05 -27.67
C TRP A 310 0.46 1.11 -28.58
N LEU A 311 1.31 2.09 -28.32
CA LEU A 311 2.63 2.24 -28.95
C LEU A 311 3.70 2.13 -27.88
N ARG A 312 4.72 1.33 -28.12
CA ARG A 312 5.92 1.32 -27.31
C ARG A 312 6.70 2.62 -27.56
N VAL A 313 7.02 3.34 -26.48
CA VAL A 313 7.63 4.69 -26.57
C VAL A 313 8.97 4.80 -25.87
N ASP A 314 9.46 3.76 -25.21
CA ASP A 314 10.83 3.72 -24.71
C ASP A 314 11.80 3.57 -25.89
N PRO A 315 12.91 4.33 -25.89
CA PRO A 315 13.87 4.29 -27.00
C PRO A 315 14.49 2.89 -27.09
N GLN A 316 14.31 2.26 -28.27
CA GLN A 316 14.90 0.93 -28.54
C GLN A 316 16.42 1.02 -28.72
N ASP A 317 16.90 2.17 -29.19
CA ASP A 317 18.31 2.43 -29.51
C ASP A 317 19.10 2.96 -28.32
N ALA A 318 18.46 3.69 -27.41
CA ALA A 318 19.02 4.04 -26.12
C ALA A 318 18.68 2.89 -25.15
N ARG A 319 19.59 1.98 -24.98
CA ARG A 319 19.44 0.86 -24.04
C ARG A 319 19.25 1.43 -22.64
N LEU A 320 18.00 1.58 -22.22
CA LEU A 320 17.70 1.77 -20.81
C LEU A 320 18.40 0.64 -20.06
N PRO A 321 19.20 0.94 -19.04
CA PRO A 321 19.90 -0.08 -18.26
C PRO A 321 18.96 -1.14 -17.67
N SER A 322 17.67 -0.82 -17.55
CA SER A 322 16.61 -1.78 -17.23
C SER A 322 15.33 -1.41 -17.99
N GLN A 323 14.76 -2.38 -18.72
CA GLN A 323 13.47 -2.24 -19.38
C GLN A 323 12.27 -2.51 -18.44
N ARG A 324 12.53 -2.90 -17.18
CA ARG A 324 11.50 -3.16 -16.19
C ARG A 324 11.05 -1.85 -15.57
N ILE A 325 9.89 -1.34 -15.99
CA ILE A 325 9.32 -0.08 -15.51
C ILE A 325 8.36 -0.33 -14.36
N TRP A 326 8.65 0.24 -13.19
CA TRP A 326 7.88 0.04 -11.97
C TRP A 326 7.01 1.23 -11.57
N SER A 327 7.40 2.43 -11.96
CA SER A 327 6.67 3.64 -11.58
C SER A 327 6.74 4.70 -12.65
N LEU A 328 5.67 5.45 -12.77
CA LEU A 328 5.54 6.59 -13.69
C LEU A 328 4.98 7.79 -12.93
N ALA A 329 5.44 8.97 -13.25
CA ALA A 329 4.85 10.22 -12.77
C ALA A 329 5.05 11.32 -13.80
N PHE A 330 4.07 12.23 -13.95
CA PHE A 330 4.30 13.47 -14.67
C PHE A 330 5.14 14.44 -13.85
N ASP A 331 5.91 15.28 -14.53
CA ASP A 331 6.44 16.49 -13.91
C ASP A 331 5.24 17.40 -13.55
N PRO A 332 5.09 17.82 -12.27
CA PRO A 332 3.98 18.68 -11.87
C PRO A 332 3.91 20.01 -12.63
N ARG A 333 5.02 20.42 -13.26
CA ARG A 333 5.12 21.66 -14.02
C ARG A 333 4.86 21.46 -15.52
N SER A 334 4.89 20.22 -16.01
CA SER A 334 4.78 19.94 -17.44
C SER A 334 4.38 18.50 -17.72
N SER A 335 3.16 18.30 -18.25
CA SER A 335 2.71 17.00 -18.74
C SER A 335 3.51 16.47 -19.94
N ASN A 336 4.43 17.28 -20.48
CA ASN A 336 5.36 16.85 -21.54
C ASN A 336 6.60 16.13 -21.00
N ARG A 337 6.77 16.07 -19.67
CA ARG A 337 7.88 15.40 -19.02
C ARG A 337 7.38 14.29 -18.11
N LEU A 338 7.94 13.10 -18.27
CA LEU A 338 7.68 11.93 -17.47
C LEU A 338 8.92 11.52 -16.68
N PHE A 339 8.71 11.22 -15.40
CA PHE A 339 9.67 10.46 -14.60
C PHE A 339 9.34 8.98 -14.71
N VAL A 340 10.32 8.18 -15.08
CA VAL A 340 10.21 6.75 -15.34
C VAL A 340 11.13 6.02 -14.37
N GLY A 341 10.54 5.38 -13.37
CA GLY A 341 11.28 4.57 -12.38
C GLY A 341 11.46 3.14 -12.86
N SER A 342 12.71 2.69 -12.94
CA SER A 342 13.06 1.37 -13.40
C SER A 342 13.59 0.47 -12.28
N HIS A 343 13.55 -0.84 -12.50
CA HIS A 343 14.13 -1.81 -11.56
C HIS A 343 15.66 -1.76 -11.60
N SER A 344 16.27 -1.44 -10.48
CA SER A 344 17.72 -1.49 -10.24
C SER A 344 18.57 -0.52 -11.09
N ALA A 345 17.95 0.41 -11.84
CA ALA A 345 18.67 1.31 -12.72
C ALA A 345 18.32 2.80 -12.53
N GLY A 346 17.54 3.11 -11.47
CA GLY A 346 17.22 4.48 -11.09
C GLY A 346 16.03 5.07 -11.83
N ILE A 347 16.00 6.40 -11.93
CA ILE A 347 14.92 7.17 -12.52
C ILE A 347 15.43 7.82 -13.80
N TYR A 348 14.64 7.71 -14.86
CA TYR A 348 14.86 8.38 -16.14
C TYR A 348 13.85 9.50 -16.33
N ILE A 349 14.25 10.48 -17.13
CA ILE A 349 13.35 11.53 -17.59
C ILE A 349 13.07 11.27 -19.07
N ALA A 350 11.80 11.17 -19.42
CA ALA A 350 11.33 11.11 -20.79
C ALA A 350 10.64 12.43 -21.15
N GLU A 351 11.06 13.10 -22.19
CA GLU A 351 10.47 14.34 -22.68
C GLU A 351 9.75 14.10 -24.00
N ARG A 352 8.56 14.68 -24.12
CA ARG A 352 7.84 14.70 -25.38
C ARG A 352 8.52 15.66 -26.35
N GLY A 353 9.19 15.14 -27.37
CA GLY A 353 9.72 15.94 -28.47
C GLY A 353 8.60 16.62 -29.27
N VAL A 354 8.91 17.75 -29.89
CA VAL A 354 8.02 18.43 -30.85
C VAL A 354 7.92 17.53 -32.09
N GLY A 355 6.99 16.56 -32.06
CA GLY A 355 6.83 15.60 -33.16
C GLY A 355 6.54 14.15 -32.76
N ALA A 356 5.89 13.92 -31.60
CA ALA A 356 5.24 12.64 -31.24
C ALA A 356 6.10 11.47 -30.72
N ALA A 357 7.40 11.58 -30.54
CA ALA A 357 8.20 10.57 -29.85
C ALA A 357 8.85 11.14 -28.58
N PHE A 358 8.89 10.34 -27.48
CA PHE A 358 9.70 10.71 -26.33
C PHE A 358 11.18 10.44 -26.63
N SER A 359 12.03 11.46 -26.45
CA SER A 359 13.48 11.27 -26.47
C SER A 359 13.99 11.17 -25.04
N GLY A 360 14.79 10.15 -24.73
CA GLY A 360 15.43 10.02 -23.44
C GLY A 360 16.64 10.99 -23.33
N GLY A 361 16.65 11.80 -22.29
CA GLY A 361 17.83 12.58 -21.90
C GLY A 361 18.41 11.99 -20.61
N ASN A 362 19.74 11.89 -20.53
CA ASN A 362 20.51 11.51 -19.34
C ASN A 362 20.41 12.57 -18.26
#